data_b8555949752587be595db66cc466410f
#
_entry.id   b8555949752587be595db66cc466410f
#
_cell.length_a   1.000
_cell.length_b   1.000
_cell.length_c   1.000
_cell.angle_alpha   90.00
_cell.angle_beta   90.00
_cell.angle_gamma   90.00
#
_symmetry.space_group_name_H-M   'P 1'
#
loop_
_entity.id
_entity.type
_entity.pdbx_description
1 polymer ?
#
loop_
_entity_poly.entity_id
_entity_poly.type
_entity_poly.pdbx_seq_one_letter_code
_entity_poly.pdbx_strand_id
1 'polypeptide(L)'
;LALGVLAQLVLFQAINRRAVKVDWSDTLKAGDPANLPATMQVFTALRIPRANFSGVYAESSGFGTEKLTFLFWDKDGSFSVSGRVTLGILHGLEGDVARLQAAGYRLIGDFSEYTAHLSEEELQARQRETLALRRETLAALPSGVKVYASIHFAEDLTFETLAQLLADWQDEDLTFENIRVNTYLSGGDLFLTVSPGGANLTDYNDAYPMLDLYQQPLTAENLRQSLESRLQYMADHQKIVDWIDPDAAAYQTKSYSYLLKGLQDVGMTFDGAYVTASPAALLRLIDSGLVEGVGLKDADFDLS
;
A
#
# COMPACT_ATOMS: atom_id res chain seq x y z
N LEU A 1 41.57 -12.22 20.01
CA LEU A 1 41.10 -11.09 19.21
C LEU A 1 39.81 -11.47 18.45
N ALA A 2 39.76 -12.57 17.71
CA ALA A 2 38.58 -12.97 16.94
C ALA A 2 37.33 -13.22 17.82
N LEU A 3 37.46 -13.85 18.97
CA LEU A 3 36.37 -14.11 19.91
C LEU A 3 35.79 -12.79 20.50
N GLY A 4 36.67 -11.80 20.77
CA GLY A 4 36.24 -10.50 21.26
C GLY A 4 35.43 -9.69 20.23
N VAL A 5 35.84 -9.76 18.97
CA VAL A 5 35.11 -9.11 17.85
C VAL A 5 33.76 -9.78 17.61
N LEU A 6 33.68 -11.12 17.64
CA LEU A 6 32.44 -11.86 17.49
C LEU A 6 31.47 -11.58 18.64
N ALA A 7 31.97 -11.53 19.89
CA ALA A 7 31.15 -11.21 21.05
C ALA A 7 30.63 -9.76 21.01
N GLN A 8 31.43 -8.82 20.52
CA GLN A 8 30.99 -7.43 20.32
C GLN A 8 29.90 -7.34 19.24
N LEU A 9 30.07 -8.02 18.12
CA LEU A 9 29.04 -8.04 17.04
C LEU A 9 27.70 -8.56 17.55
N VAL A 10 27.70 -9.70 18.24
CA VAL A 10 26.47 -10.28 18.82
C VAL A 10 25.86 -9.37 19.88
N LEU A 11 26.70 -8.76 20.73
CA LEU A 11 26.23 -7.83 21.77
C LEU A 11 25.59 -6.58 21.15
N PHE A 12 26.19 -6.00 20.13
CA PHE A 12 25.66 -4.80 19.47
C PHE A 12 24.36 -5.09 18.71
N GLN A 13 24.26 -6.23 18.04
CA GLN A 13 23.00 -6.67 17.43
C GLN A 13 21.90 -6.81 18.49
N ALA A 14 22.19 -7.45 19.61
CA ALA A 14 21.24 -7.59 20.71
C ALA A 14 20.82 -6.23 21.30
N ILE A 15 21.77 -5.29 21.40
CA ILE A 15 21.49 -3.93 21.89
C ILE A 15 20.58 -3.19 20.88
N ASN A 16 20.92 -3.23 19.58
CA ASN A 16 20.13 -2.57 18.55
C ASN A 16 18.69 -3.11 18.54
N ARG A 17 18.52 -4.43 18.46
CA ARG A 17 17.21 -5.07 18.48
C ARG A 17 16.38 -4.72 19.72
N ARG A 18 17.02 -4.76 20.89
CA ARG A 18 16.36 -4.48 22.18
C ARG A 18 16.01 -3.01 22.38
N ALA A 19 16.90 -2.10 21.97
CA ALA A 19 16.69 -0.66 22.10
C ALA A 19 15.63 -0.13 21.14
N VAL A 20 15.58 -0.65 19.91
CA VAL A 20 14.55 -0.32 18.91
C VAL A 20 13.26 -1.10 19.17
N LYS A 21 13.30 -2.15 20.00
CA LYS A 21 12.19 -3.09 20.25
C LYS A 21 11.63 -3.71 18.95
N VAL A 22 12.53 -4.10 18.08
CA VAL A 22 12.19 -4.65 16.76
C VAL A 22 13.02 -5.89 16.50
N ASP A 23 12.38 -6.92 16.00
CA ASP A 23 13.05 -8.06 15.40
C ASP A 23 13.07 -7.87 13.87
N TRP A 24 14.25 -7.82 13.27
CA TRP A 24 14.45 -7.80 11.81
C TRP A 24 14.98 -9.12 11.26
N SER A 25 14.79 -10.20 11.99
CA SER A 25 15.05 -11.53 11.45
C SER A 25 13.98 -11.86 10.39
N ASP A 26 14.39 -12.54 9.30
CA ASP A 26 13.49 -12.95 8.21
C ASP A 26 12.41 -13.96 8.65
N THR A 27 12.50 -14.48 9.86
CA THR A 27 11.49 -15.38 10.40
C THR A 27 10.42 -14.58 11.10
N LEU A 28 9.25 -14.50 10.47
CA LEU A 28 8.01 -14.11 11.13
C LEU A 28 7.77 -15.09 12.28
N LYS A 29 8.01 -14.64 13.51
CA LYS A 29 7.60 -15.39 14.69
C LYS A 29 6.20 -14.94 15.04
N ALA A 30 5.26 -15.87 14.96
CA ALA A 30 3.92 -15.64 15.45
C ALA A 30 3.93 -14.99 16.84
N GLY A 31 3.23 -13.88 17.00
CA GLY A 31 3.07 -13.21 18.29
C GLY A 31 4.19 -12.26 18.71
N ASP A 32 5.20 -11.98 17.85
CA ASP A 32 6.12 -10.87 18.10
C ASP A 32 5.57 -9.58 17.47
N PRO A 33 4.97 -8.66 18.25
CA PRO A 33 4.33 -7.46 17.71
C PRO A 33 5.32 -6.45 17.12
N ALA A 34 6.61 -6.68 17.29
CA ALA A 34 7.68 -5.77 16.87
C ALA A 34 8.49 -6.30 15.68
N ASN A 35 7.91 -7.15 14.85
CA ASN A 35 8.60 -7.70 13.69
C ASN A 35 8.67 -6.67 12.55
N LEU A 36 9.88 -6.25 12.18
CA LEU A 36 10.09 -5.25 11.13
C LEU A 36 9.59 -5.69 9.75
N PRO A 37 9.79 -6.94 9.29
CA PRO A 37 9.19 -7.44 8.07
C PRO A 37 7.66 -7.29 8.05
N ALA A 38 6.97 -7.65 9.12
CA ALA A 38 5.52 -7.48 9.22
C ALA A 38 5.10 -6.00 9.15
N THR A 39 5.83 -5.12 9.84
CA THR A 39 5.59 -3.67 9.77
C THR A 39 5.74 -3.14 8.35
N MET A 40 6.79 -3.57 7.63
CA MET A 40 7.00 -3.17 6.24
C MET A 40 5.92 -3.70 5.30
N GLN A 41 5.39 -4.88 5.54
CA GLN A 41 4.27 -5.42 4.75
C GLN A 41 2.98 -4.64 4.98
N VAL A 42 2.63 -4.36 6.24
CA VAL A 42 1.45 -3.55 6.57
C VAL A 42 1.59 -2.13 6.00
N PHE A 43 2.78 -1.54 6.12
CA PHE A 43 3.09 -0.24 5.51
C PHE A 43 2.90 -0.26 3.99
N THR A 44 3.47 -1.26 3.32
CA THR A 44 3.36 -1.42 1.86
C THR A 44 1.90 -1.58 1.44
N ALA A 45 1.14 -2.40 2.15
CA ALA A 45 -0.28 -2.62 1.86
C ALA A 45 -1.15 -1.36 2.05
N LEU A 46 -0.74 -0.42 2.91
CA LEU A 46 -1.47 0.82 3.19
C LEU A 46 -1.01 2.00 2.33
N ARG A 47 0.25 2.03 1.87
CA ARG A 47 0.85 3.24 1.30
C ARG A 47 1.42 3.07 -0.10
N ILE A 48 1.75 1.84 -0.51
CA ILE A 48 2.49 1.62 -1.75
C ILE A 48 1.73 0.65 -2.64
N PRO A 49 0.73 1.14 -3.38
CA PRO A 49 0.01 0.29 -4.31
C PRO A 49 0.98 -0.28 -5.35
N ARG A 50 0.76 -1.51 -5.80
CA ARG A 50 1.58 -2.26 -6.78
C ARG A 50 2.91 -2.78 -6.26
N ALA A 51 3.44 -2.31 -5.13
CA ALA A 51 4.66 -2.83 -4.58
C ALA A 51 4.40 -3.97 -3.62
N ASN A 52 5.30 -4.95 -3.69
CA ASN A 52 5.34 -6.05 -2.74
C ASN A 52 6.66 -5.96 -1.97
N PHE A 53 6.57 -6.01 -0.66
CA PHE A 53 7.75 -6.14 0.19
C PHE A 53 8.25 -7.58 0.13
N SER A 54 9.52 -7.78 -0.21
CA SER A 54 10.09 -9.13 -0.36
C SER A 54 11.03 -9.53 0.76
N GLY A 55 11.54 -8.58 1.55
CA GLY A 55 12.38 -8.92 2.68
C GLY A 55 13.28 -7.79 3.17
N VAL A 56 13.97 -8.06 4.28
CA VAL A 56 14.96 -7.15 4.86
C VAL A 56 16.27 -7.90 5.08
N TYR A 57 17.38 -7.26 4.72
CA TYR A 57 18.74 -7.75 5.00
C TYR A 57 19.40 -6.82 6.01
N ALA A 58 20.01 -7.43 7.01
CA ALA A 58 20.80 -6.70 8.02
C ALA A 58 22.27 -7.01 7.84
N GLU A 59 23.08 -5.98 7.62
CA GLU A 59 24.53 -6.08 7.49
C GLU A 59 25.21 -5.28 8.59
N SER A 60 26.18 -5.90 9.30
CA SER A 60 26.99 -5.18 10.27
C SER A 60 27.96 -4.23 9.57
N SER A 61 27.88 -2.94 9.90
CA SER A 61 28.77 -1.89 9.38
C SER A 61 29.87 -1.51 10.38
N GLY A 62 30.07 -2.30 11.42
CA GLY A 62 31.07 -2.08 12.48
C GLY A 62 30.57 -1.17 13.61
N PHE A 63 31.26 -1.23 14.77
CA PHE A 63 31.03 -0.38 15.94
C PHE A 63 29.56 -0.18 16.38
N GLY A 64 28.77 -1.26 16.37
CA GLY A 64 27.37 -1.21 16.77
C GLY A 64 26.41 -0.63 15.73
N THR A 65 26.88 -0.44 14.51
CA THR A 65 26.07 0.03 13.39
C THR A 65 25.64 -1.16 12.51
N GLU A 66 24.36 -1.22 12.20
CA GLU A 66 23.78 -2.14 11.24
C GLU A 66 23.14 -1.36 10.11
N LYS A 67 23.37 -1.79 8.88
CA LYS A 67 22.64 -1.33 7.71
C LYS A 67 21.49 -2.29 7.46
N LEU A 68 20.26 -1.76 7.40
CA LEU A 68 19.06 -2.49 7.02
C LEU A 68 18.73 -2.13 5.58
N THR A 69 18.61 -3.13 4.73
CA THR A 69 18.20 -2.95 3.33
C THR A 69 16.85 -3.63 3.13
N PHE A 70 15.85 -2.84 2.79
CA PHE A 70 14.50 -3.28 2.50
C PHE A 70 14.37 -3.50 1.00
N LEU A 71 13.91 -4.67 0.60
CA LEU A 71 13.69 -5.02 -0.79
C LEU A 71 12.21 -4.98 -1.11
N PHE A 72 11.92 -4.34 -2.21
CA PHE A 72 10.60 -4.28 -2.82
C PHE A 72 10.69 -4.70 -4.27
N TRP A 73 9.60 -5.12 -4.82
CA TRP A 73 9.44 -5.27 -6.25
C TRP A 73 8.05 -4.79 -6.67
N ASP A 74 7.99 -4.21 -7.84
CA ASP A 74 6.78 -3.81 -8.54
C ASP A 74 6.88 -4.24 -10.01
N LYS A 75 5.96 -3.82 -10.85
CA LYS A 75 5.99 -4.15 -12.28
C LYS A 75 7.22 -3.61 -13.01
N ASP A 76 7.80 -2.50 -12.52
CA ASP A 76 8.99 -1.86 -13.11
C ASP A 76 10.29 -2.53 -12.62
N GLY A 77 10.19 -3.56 -11.81
CA GLY A 77 11.30 -4.33 -11.27
C GLY A 77 11.57 -4.12 -9.77
N SER A 78 12.66 -4.70 -9.29
CA SER A 78 13.04 -4.59 -7.89
C SER A 78 13.70 -3.25 -7.58
N PHE A 79 13.41 -2.71 -6.39
CA PHE A 79 14.08 -1.55 -5.85
C PHE A 79 14.39 -1.75 -4.36
N SER A 80 15.27 -0.94 -3.80
CA SER A 80 15.65 -1.05 -2.41
C SER A 80 15.76 0.29 -1.72
N VAL A 81 15.44 0.27 -0.43
CA VAL A 81 15.64 1.40 0.48
C VAL A 81 16.50 0.91 1.64
N SER A 82 17.47 1.70 2.04
CA SER A 82 18.37 1.33 3.14
C SER A 82 18.26 2.32 4.29
N GLY A 83 18.37 1.83 5.48
CA GLY A 83 18.48 2.64 6.69
C GLY A 83 19.57 2.13 7.59
N ARG A 84 19.95 2.90 8.60
CA ARG A 84 21.01 2.53 9.56
C ARG A 84 20.46 2.55 10.98
N VAL A 85 20.92 1.61 11.76
CA VAL A 85 20.70 1.55 13.21
C VAL A 85 22.03 1.57 13.91
N THR A 86 22.29 2.56 14.77
CA THR A 86 23.50 2.65 15.56
C THR A 86 23.14 2.71 17.04
N LEU A 87 23.53 1.69 17.81
CA LEU A 87 23.24 1.58 19.26
C LEU A 87 21.75 1.84 19.59
N GLY A 88 20.85 1.36 18.74
CA GLY A 88 19.41 1.53 18.89
C GLY A 88 18.84 2.87 18.41
N ILE A 89 19.65 3.71 17.77
CA ILE A 89 19.20 4.95 17.13
C ILE A 89 18.97 4.69 15.66
N LEU A 90 17.77 4.96 15.19
CA LEU A 90 17.39 4.89 13.79
C LEU A 90 17.87 6.15 13.06
N HIS A 91 18.57 5.97 11.95
CA HIS A 91 19.02 7.03 11.06
C HIS A 91 18.17 7.04 9.81
N GLY A 92 18.13 8.19 9.10
CA GLY A 92 17.30 8.41 7.93
C GLY A 92 17.45 7.33 6.84
N LEU A 93 16.41 7.19 6.04
CA LEU A 93 16.40 6.28 4.90
C LEU A 93 17.18 6.85 3.73
N GLU A 94 17.87 5.98 2.99
CA GLU A 94 18.65 6.28 1.78
C GLU A 94 18.25 5.32 0.65
N GLY A 95 18.49 5.71 -0.60
CA GLY A 95 18.17 4.91 -1.79
C GLY A 95 16.91 5.38 -2.49
N ASP A 96 16.10 4.47 -3.00
CA ASP A 96 14.87 4.79 -3.74
C ASP A 96 13.71 5.23 -2.83
N VAL A 97 14.01 6.06 -1.81
CA VAL A 97 13.01 6.60 -0.88
C VAL A 97 11.92 7.36 -1.63
N ALA A 98 12.30 8.09 -2.70
CA ALA A 98 11.32 8.77 -3.55
C ALA A 98 10.36 7.79 -4.23
N ARG A 99 10.81 6.58 -4.61
CA ARG A 99 9.96 5.53 -5.16
C ARG A 99 9.05 4.93 -4.09
N LEU A 100 9.56 4.76 -2.89
CA LEU A 100 8.77 4.35 -1.74
C LEU A 100 7.67 5.37 -1.39
N GLN A 101 7.97 6.66 -1.51
CA GLN A 101 7.04 7.75 -1.22
C GLN A 101 6.16 8.13 -2.42
N ALA A 102 6.68 8.03 -3.64
CA ALA A 102 6.01 8.51 -4.86
C ALA A 102 4.94 7.56 -5.39
N ALA A 103 4.88 6.33 -4.92
CA ALA A 103 3.84 5.39 -5.37
C ALA A 103 2.42 5.87 -5.02
N GLY A 104 2.26 6.67 -3.94
CA GLY A 104 1.01 7.30 -3.58
C GLY A 104 0.73 8.65 -4.29
N TYR A 105 1.76 9.43 -4.60
CA TYR A 105 1.59 10.82 -5.07
C TYR A 105 1.30 10.97 -6.58
N ARG A 106 1.64 9.98 -7.41
CA ARG A 106 1.56 10.12 -8.88
C ARG A 106 0.19 9.92 -9.49
N LEU A 107 -0.80 9.48 -8.75
CA LEU A 107 -2.13 9.20 -9.32
C LEU A 107 -3.07 10.38 -9.33
N ILE A 108 -2.91 11.28 -8.38
CA ILE A 108 -3.78 12.45 -8.21
C ILE A 108 -3.12 13.72 -8.75
N GLY A 109 -1.78 13.81 -8.74
CA GLY A 109 -1.03 15.00 -9.15
C GLY A 109 -1.32 15.48 -10.57
N ASP A 110 -1.58 14.56 -11.49
CA ASP A 110 -1.87 14.93 -12.88
C ASP A 110 -3.30 15.49 -13.08
N PHE A 111 -4.23 15.23 -12.15
CA PHE A 111 -5.59 15.77 -12.26
C PHE A 111 -5.83 17.00 -11.39
N SER A 112 -5.32 17.04 -10.15
CA SER A 112 -5.66 18.07 -9.19
C SER A 112 -5.00 19.43 -9.46
N GLU A 113 -3.73 19.44 -9.91
CA GLU A 113 -3.03 20.70 -10.17
C GLU A 113 -3.53 21.40 -11.45
N TYR A 114 -3.98 20.64 -12.45
CA TYR A 114 -4.46 21.20 -13.72
C TYR A 114 -5.96 21.55 -13.70
N THR A 115 -6.72 21.02 -12.76
CA THR A 115 -8.19 21.20 -12.69
C THR A 115 -8.63 22.26 -11.69
N ALA A 116 -7.75 22.74 -10.83
CA ALA A 116 -8.05 23.75 -9.81
C ALA A 116 -8.61 25.09 -10.36
N HIS A 117 -8.54 25.29 -11.69
CA HIS A 117 -9.02 26.49 -12.37
C HIS A 117 -10.24 26.26 -13.27
N LEU A 118 -10.72 25.01 -13.36
CA LEU A 118 -11.86 24.66 -14.20
C LEU A 118 -13.16 24.78 -13.41
N SER A 119 -14.21 25.22 -14.08
CA SER A 119 -15.57 25.10 -13.54
C SER A 119 -15.98 23.61 -13.48
N GLU A 120 -16.98 23.31 -12.67
CA GLU A 120 -17.48 21.93 -12.56
C GLU A 120 -17.96 21.37 -13.91
N GLU A 121 -18.59 22.20 -14.76
CA GLU A 121 -19.00 21.81 -16.11
C GLU A 121 -17.82 21.49 -17.02
N GLU A 122 -16.76 22.30 -16.97
CA GLU A 122 -15.52 22.08 -17.76
C GLU A 122 -14.80 20.82 -17.29
N LEU A 123 -14.76 20.58 -15.97
CA LEU A 123 -14.18 19.38 -15.40
C LEU A 123 -14.93 18.12 -15.88
N GLN A 124 -16.25 18.12 -15.77
CA GLN A 124 -17.09 17.01 -16.24
C GLN A 124 -16.99 16.78 -17.75
N ALA A 125 -16.90 17.86 -18.54
CA ALA A 125 -16.71 17.74 -19.99
C ALA A 125 -15.37 17.07 -20.31
N ARG A 126 -14.30 17.48 -19.65
CA ARG A 126 -12.95 16.92 -19.82
C ARG A 126 -12.85 15.47 -19.35
N GLN A 127 -13.50 15.12 -18.25
CA GLN A 127 -13.58 13.72 -17.78
C GLN A 127 -14.27 12.83 -18.83
N ARG A 128 -15.42 13.27 -19.39
CA ARG A 128 -16.12 12.53 -20.45
C ARG A 128 -15.26 12.37 -21.70
N GLU A 129 -14.57 13.42 -22.14
CA GLU A 129 -13.67 13.35 -23.30
C GLU A 129 -12.51 12.38 -23.04
N THR A 130 -11.89 12.46 -21.86
CA THR A 130 -10.82 11.55 -21.46
C THR A 130 -11.30 10.11 -21.43
N LEU A 131 -12.48 9.87 -20.85
CA LEU A 131 -13.06 8.52 -20.78
C LEU A 131 -13.40 7.96 -22.17
N ALA A 132 -13.91 8.80 -23.08
CA ALA A 132 -14.16 8.40 -24.46
C ALA A 132 -12.85 7.98 -25.17
N LEU A 133 -11.78 8.76 -25.02
CA LEU A 133 -10.46 8.42 -25.55
C LEU A 133 -9.92 7.11 -24.96
N ARG A 134 -10.11 6.86 -23.66
CA ARG A 134 -9.71 5.61 -23.02
C ARG A 134 -10.48 4.42 -23.54
N ARG A 135 -11.79 4.58 -23.80
CA ARG A 135 -12.62 3.54 -24.46
C ARG A 135 -12.07 3.16 -25.84
N GLU A 136 -11.75 4.15 -26.67
CA GLU A 136 -11.16 3.91 -27.98
C GLU A 136 -9.81 3.17 -27.86
N THR A 137 -8.96 3.60 -26.92
CA THR A 137 -7.66 2.96 -26.66
C THR A 137 -7.85 1.51 -26.25
N LEU A 138 -8.72 1.23 -25.27
CA LEU A 138 -9.00 -0.14 -24.79
C LEU A 138 -9.59 -1.02 -25.89
N ALA A 139 -10.48 -0.49 -26.72
CA ALA A 139 -11.08 -1.23 -27.84
C ALA A 139 -10.06 -1.60 -28.93
N ALA A 140 -8.96 -0.86 -29.04
CA ALA A 140 -7.89 -1.13 -29.99
C ALA A 140 -6.86 -2.16 -29.47
N LEU A 141 -6.87 -2.50 -28.17
CA LEU A 141 -5.95 -3.48 -27.61
C LEU A 141 -6.34 -4.92 -27.96
N PRO A 142 -5.35 -5.80 -28.18
CA PRO A 142 -5.61 -7.23 -28.38
C PRO A 142 -6.29 -7.87 -27.16
N SER A 143 -7.09 -8.90 -27.36
CA SER A 143 -7.82 -9.59 -26.29
C SER A 143 -6.94 -10.34 -25.29
N GLY A 144 -5.69 -10.69 -25.65
CA GLY A 144 -4.75 -11.35 -24.76
C GLY A 144 -3.88 -10.40 -23.92
N VAL A 145 -4.22 -9.11 -23.89
CA VAL A 145 -3.48 -8.13 -23.09
C VAL A 145 -4.13 -8.02 -21.71
N LYS A 146 -3.31 -8.02 -20.65
CA LYS A 146 -3.72 -7.58 -19.32
C LYS A 146 -3.31 -6.11 -19.15
N VAL A 147 -4.26 -5.28 -18.74
CA VAL A 147 -4.06 -3.86 -18.52
C VAL A 147 -4.06 -3.59 -17.03
N TYR A 148 -3.05 -2.89 -16.58
CA TYR A 148 -3.04 -2.31 -15.25
C TYR A 148 -3.57 -0.88 -15.32
N ALA A 149 -4.62 -0.60 -14.54
CA ALA A 149 -5.30 0.68 -14.56
C ALA A 149 -5.63 1.20 -13.17
N SER A 150 -5.68 2.52 -13.04
CA SER A 150 -6.38 3.17 -11.94
C SER A 150 -7.79 3.52 -12.39
N ILE A 151 -8.76 3.30 -11.52
CA ILE A 151 -10.15 3.67 -11.75
C ILE A 151 -10.61 4.64 -10.67
N HIS A 152 -11.48 5.59 -11.06
CA HIS A 152 -12.22 6.45 -10.14
C HIS A 152 -13.67 6.02 -10.15
N PHE A 153 -14.22 5.78 -8.99
CA PHE A 153 -15.63 5.45 -8.85
C PHE A 153 -16.48 6.70 -9.13
N ALA A 154 -17.66 6.50 -9.75
CA ALA A 154 -18.59 7.59 -10.03
C ALA A 154 -19.21 8.18 -8.74
N GLU A 155 -19.27 7.39 -7.69
CA GLU A 155 -19.69 7.77 -6.34
C GLU A 155 -18.77 7.11 -5.32
N ASP A 156 -18.55 7.78 -4.21
CA ASP A 156 -17.80 7.19 -3.08
C ASP A 156 -18.51 5.94 -2.55
N LEU A 157 -17.80 4.85 -2.43
CA LEU A 157 -18.34 3.58 -1.95
C LEU A 157 -18.20 3.46 -0.43
N THR A 158 -19.22 2.92 0.23
CA THR A 158 -19.13 2.44 1.61
C THR A 158 -18.49 1.03 1.66
N PHE A 159 -18.22 0.50 2.84
CA PHE A 159 -17.74 -0.88 2.96
C PHE A 159 -18.73 -1.90 2.41
N GLU A 160 -20.03 -1.64 2.57
CA GLU A 160 -21.11 -2.51 2.09
C GLU A 160 -21.17 -2.53 0.55
N THR A 161 -21.15 -1.34 -0.06
CA THR A 161 -21.18 -1.22 -1.52
C THR A 161 -19.87 -1.68 -2.16
N LEU A 162 -18.72 -1.48 -1.50
CA LEU A 162 -17.45 -2.03 -1.95
C LEU A 162 -17.46 -3.57 -1.91
N ALA A 163 -17.91 -4.18 -0.81
CA ALA A 163 -17.99 -5.64 -0.72
C ALA A 163 -18.89 -6.23 -1.82
N GLN A 164 -20.02 -5.58 -2.11
CA GLN A 164 -20.90 -5.99 -3.21
C GLN A 164 -20.20 -5.83 -4.57
N LEU A 165 -19.53 -4.71 -4.83
CA LEU A 165 -18.75 -4.49 -6.04
C LEU A 165 -17.71 -5.60 -6.25
N LEU A 166 -16.94 -5.93 -5.21
CA LEU A 166 -15.94 -6.99 -5.28
C LEU A 166 -16.56 -8.36 -5.56
N ALA A 167 -17.72 -8.67 -4.94
CA ALA A 167 -18.42 -9.93 -5.17
C ALA A 167 -18.99 -10.04 -6.61
N ASP A 168 -19.43 -8.93 -7.20
CA ASP A 168 -20.07 -8.93 -8.50
C ASP A 168 -19.08 -8.85 -9.67
N TRP A 169 -17.89 -8.26 -9.46
CA TRP A 169 -16.97 -7.88 -10.52
C TRP A 169 -15.59 -8.52 -10.46
N GLN A 170 -15.16 -9.04 -9.32
CA GLN A 170 -13.84 -9.66 -9.22
C GLN A 170 -13.88 -11.06 -9.81
N ASP A 171 -13.19 -11.26 -10.91
CA ASP A 171 -13.07 -12.52 -11.63
C ASP A 171 -11.66 -12.67 -12.25
N GLU A 172 -11.45 -13.69 -13.11
CA GLU A 172 -10.16 -13.92 -13.79
C GLU A 172 -9.80 -12.79 -14.76
N ASP A 173 -10.80 -12.06 -15.27
CA ASP A 173 -10.61 -10.96 -16.22
C ASP A 173 -10.47 -9.59 -15.55
N LEU A 174 -10.92 -9.45 -14.30
CA LEU A 174 -10.85 -8.21 -13.52
C LEU A 174 -10.49 -8.51 -12.08
N THR A 175 -9.31 -8.07 -11.65
CA THR A 175 -8.83 -8.19 -10.27
C THR A 175 -8.65 -6.79 -9.67
N PHE A 176 -9.36 -6.52 -8.59
CA PHE A 176 -9.08 -5.36 -7.74
C PHE A 176 -7.87 -5.66 -6.86
N GLU A 177 -6.88 -4.81 -6.89
CA GLU A 177 -5.64 -5.01 -6.13
C GLU A 177 -5.59 -4.12 -4.87
N ASN A 178 -5.70 -2.82 -5.08
CA ASN A 178 -5.63 -1.83 -4.03
C ASN A 178 -6.80 -0.86 -4.16
N ILE A 179 -7.62 -0.78 -3.14
CA ILE A 179 -8.76 0.14 -3.08
C ILE A 179 -8.29 1.43 -2.40
N ARG A 180 -8.48 2.57 -3.04
CA ARG A 180 -8.12 3.86 -2.48
C ARG A 180 -9.14 4.30 -1.45
N VAL A 181 -8.66 4.60 -0.26
CA VAL A 181 -9.48 5.09 0.85
C VAL A 181 -9.59 6.61 0.75
N ASN A 182 -10.80 7.13 0.66
CA ASN A 182 -11.03 8.56 0.75
C ASN A 182 -10.86 9.02 2.22
N THR A 183 -9.71 9.63 2.48
CA THR A 183 -9.38 10.15 3.81
C THR A 183 -9.72 11.63 3.89
N TYR A 184 -10.96 12.04 3.90
CA TYR A 184 -11.42 13.46 3.94
C TYR A 184 -10.55 14.46 4.70
N LEU A 185 -9.53 13.98 5.39
CA LEU A 185 -8.77 14.71 6.39
C LEU A 185 -7.32 15.02 6.02
N SER A 186 -6.77 14.45 4.94
CA SER A 186 -5.34 14.66 4.68
C SER A 186 -4.90 14.28 3.27
N GLY A 187 -3.99 15.06 2.73
CA GLY A 187 -3.34 14.81 1.45
C GLY A 187 -2.32 13.65 1.48
N GLY A 188 -2.73 12.47 1.87
CA GLY A 188 -1.89 11.26 1.79
C GLY A 188 -2.73 10.08 1.32
N ASP A 189 -2.31 9.40 0.26
CA ASP A 189 -3.02 8.22 -0.22
C ASP A 189 -2.94 7.09 0.79
N LEU A 190 -4.09 6.52 1.09
CA LEU A 190 -4.26 5.33 1.91
C LEU A 190 -4.97 4.28 1.07
N PHE A 191 -4.53 3.05 1.17
CA PHE A 191 -5.07 1.94 0.40
C PHE A 191 -5.51 0.78 1.28
N LEU A 192 -6.53 0.09 0.84
CA LEU A 192 -6.91 -1.22 1.33
C LEU A 192 -6.55 -2.25 0.26
N THR A 193 -5.46 -2.99 0.47
CA THR A 193 -5.06 -4.08 -0.42
C THR A 193 -5.98 -5.27 -0.21
N VAL A 194 -6.63 -5.72 -1.28
CA VAL A 194 -7.61 -6.81 -1.29
C VAL A 194 -7.17 -8.01 -2.11
N SER A 195 -6.16 -7.85 -2.99
CA SER A 195 -5.62 -8.98 -3.75
C SER A 195 -4.74 -9.89 -2.89
N PRO A 196 -4.73 -11.19 -3.15
CA PRO A 196 -3.82 -12.11 -2.49
C PRO A 196 -2.39 -11.88 -3.02
N GLY A 197 -1.63 -11.04 -2.35
CA GLY A 197 -0.24 -10.79 -2.71
C GLY A 197 0.52 -10.22 -1.52
N GLY A 198 1.46 -10.97 -1.00
CA GLY A 198 2.26 -10.54 0.13
C GLY A 198 2.56 -11.70 1.06
N ALA A 199 3.42 -11.50 2.05
CA ALA A 199 3.66 -12.53 3.04
C ALA A 199 2.42 -12.68 3.93
N ASN A 200 2.18 -13.92 4.29
CA ASN A 200 1.10 -14.33 5.15
C ASN A 200 1.26 -13.69 6.55
N LEU A 201 0.38 -12.77 6.89
CA LEU A 201 0.30 -12.12 8.20
C LEU A 201 -0.78 -12.73 9.10
N THR A 202 -1.34 -13.87 8.74
CA THR A 202 -2.42 -14.55 9.49
C THR A 202 -2.04 -14.86 10.93
N ASP A 203 -0.74 -15.07 11.20
CA ASP A 203 -0.23 -15.31 12.56
C ASP A 203 -0.41 -14.11 13.51
N TYR A 204 -0.69 -12.93 12.96
CA TYR A 204 -0.96 -11.70 13.73
C TYR A 204 -2.46 -11.46 13.95
N ASN A 205 -3.33 -12.25 13.33
CA ASN A 205 -4.78 -12.04 13.42
C ASN A 205 -5.37 -12.23 14.83
N ASP A 206 -4.69 -12.90 15.74
CA ASP A 206 -5.10 -12.98 17.15
C ASP A 206 -5.03 -11.61 17.85
N ALA A 207 -4.01 -10.81 17.54
CA ALA A 207 -3.80 -9.48 18.12
C ALA A 207 -4.42 -8.36 17.28
N TYR A 208 -4.45 -8.55 15.95
CA TYR A 208 -4.98 -7.61 14.97
C TYR A 208 -5.91 -8.35 14.01
N PRO A 209 -7.18 -8.52 14.35
CA PRO A 209 -8.12 -9.32 13.56
C PRO A 209 -8.19 -8.85 12.10
N MET A 210 -8.14 -9.80 11.16
CA MET A 210 -8.14 -9.51 9.71
C MET A 210 -6.99 -8.62 9.23
N LEU A 211 -5.85 -8.59 9.94
CA LEU A 211 -4.64 -7.90 9.47
C LEU A 211 -4.24 -8.38 8.07
N ASP A 212 -4.39 -9.68 7.84
CA ASP A 212 -4.27 -10.32 6.54
C ASP A 212 -5.64 -10.83 6.05
N LEU A 213 -6.04 -10.38 4.85
CA LEU A 213 -7.26 -10.82 4.16
C LEU A 213 -7.05 -12.09 3.33
N TYR A 214 -5.86 -12.69 3.34
CA TYR A 214 -5.58 -13.88 2.55
C TYR A 214 -6.57 -15.00 2.88
N GLN A 215 -7.24 -15.53 1.84
CA GLN A 215 -8.29 -16.55 1.94
C GLN A 215 -9.50 -16.18 2.81
N GLN A 216 -9.64 -14.92 3.20
CA GLN A 216 -10.83 -14.46 3.92
C GLN A 216 -11.88 -13.96 2.92
N PRO A 217 -13.18 -14.16 3.18
CA PRO A 217 -14.22 -13.58 2.35
C PRO A 217 -14.19 -12.05 2.45
N LEU A 218 -14.30 -11.36 1.32
CA LEU A 218 -14.27 -9.90 1.23
C LEU A 218 -15.63 -9.29 1.62
N THR A 219 -16.10 -9.57 2.82
CA THR A 219 -17.32 -8.97 3.37
C THR A 219 -17.06 -7.55 3.89
N ALA A 220 -18.10 -6.73 3.99
CA ALA A 220 -18.00 -5.38 4.54
C ALA A 220 -17.33 -5.36 5.93
N GLU A 221 -17.69 -6.32 6.78
CA GLU A 221 -17.11 -6.46 8.13
C GLU A 221 -15.62 -6.78 8.06
N ASN A 222 -15.22 -7.78 7.25
CA ASN A 222 -13.81 -8.19 7.13
C ASN A 222 -12.95 -7.07 6.52
N LEU A 223 -13.47 -6.34 5.53
CA LEU A 223 -12.78 -5.21 4.92
C LEU A 223 -12.59 -4.08 5.95
N ARG A 224 -13.62 -3.74 6.71
CA ARG A 224 -13.58 -2.75 7.79
C ARG A 224 -12.56 -3.14 8.85
N GLN A 225 -12.65 -4.37 9.35
CA GLN A 225 -11.78 -4.88 10.39
C GLN A 225 -10.32 -4.96 9.93
N SER A 226 -10.10 -5.30 8.66
CA SER A 226 -8.74 -5.30 8.08
C SER A 226 -8.13 -3.90 8.05
N LEU A 227 -8.86 -2.90 7.59
CA LEU A 227 -8.37 -1.52 7.57
C LEU A 227 -8.10 -1.01 8.99
N GLU A 228 -9.02 -1.27 9.92
CA GLU A 228 -8.87 -0.90 11.33
C GLU A 228 -7.63 -1.55 11.95
N SER A 229 -7.46 -2.86 11.78
CA SER A 229 -6.31 -3.59 12.32
C SER A 229 -4.99 -3.15 11.73
N ARG A 230 -4.93 -2.84 10.43
CA ARG A 230 -3.71 -2.31 9.80
C ARG A 230 -3.35 -0.92 10.35
N LEU A 231 -4.33 -0.04 10.50
CA LEU A 231 -4.13 1.29 11.10
C LEU A 231 -3.72 1.19 12.56
N GLN A 232 -4.36 0.29 13.34
CA GLN A 232 -4.00 0.03 14.73
C GLN A 232 -2.58 -0.52 14.84
N TYR A 233 -2.22 -1.52 14.00
CA TYR A 233 -0.88 -2.07 13.96
C TYR A 233 0.18 -0.98 13.75
N MET A 234 -0.02 -0.10 12.77
CA MET A 234 0.90 1.00 12.48
C MET A 234 0.94 2.02 13.62
N ALA A 235 -0.18 2.32 14.26
CA ALA A 235 -0.25 3.21 15.42
C ALA A 235 0.51 2.66 16.63
N ASP A 236 0.41 1.35 16.89
CA ASP A 236 1.11 0.68 17.98
C ASP A 236 2.62 0.61 17.76
N HIS A 237 3.08 0.71 16.51
CA HIS A 237 4.49 0.65 16.12
C HIS A 237 5.06 2.02 15.70
N GLN A 238 4.52 3.11 16.25
CA GLN A 238 4.81 4.50 15.85
C GLN A 238 6.31 4.81 15.71
N LYS A 239 7.16 4.27 16.57
CA LYS A 239 8.61 4.53 16.52
C LYS A 239 9.26 4.06 15.21
N ILE A 240 8.76 2.97 14.63
CA ILE A 240 9.23 2.45 13.35
C ILE A 240 8.56 3.19 12.22
N VAL A 241 7.28 3.48 12.38
CA VAL A 241 6.50 4.28 11.44
C VAL A 241 7.15 5.63 11.22
N ASP A 242 7.56 6.34 12.27
CA ASP A 242 8.26 7.63 12.18
C ASP A 242 9.53 7.55 11.32
N TRP A 243 10.13 6.39 11.26
CA TRP A 243 11.33 6.16 10.46
C TRP A 243 11.03 5.83 9.00
N ILE A 244 10.00 5.01 8.71
CA ILE A 244 9.67 4.55 7.35
C ILE A 244 8.67 5.46 6.64
N ASP A 245 7.85 6.19 7.40
CA ASP A 245 6.83 7.14 6.90
C ASP A 245 7.01 8.50 7.59
N PRO A 246 8.03 9.28 7.21
CA PRO A 246 8.30 10.57 7.83
C PRO A 246 7.15 11.58 7.66
N ASP A 247 6.30 11.41 6.67
CA ASP A 247 5.11 12.26 6.48
C ASP A 247 4.05 11.99 7.55
N ALA A 248 3.82 10.72 7.90
CA ALA A 248 2.94 10.36 9.01
C ALA A 248 3.49 10.87 10.36
N ALA A 249 4.82 10.93 10.50
CA ALA A 249 5.49 11.50 11.67
C ALA A 249 5.38 13.02 11.73
N ALA A 250 5.53 13.71 10.58
CA ALA A 250 5.58 15.18 10.51
C ALA A 250 4.20 15.83 10.64
N TYR A 251 3.14 15.16 10.18
CA TYR A 251 1.80 15.74 10.10
C TYR A 251 0.79 14.91 10.90
N GLN A 252 0.24 15.49 11.97
CA GLN A 252 -0.75 14.83 12.81
C GLN A 252 -1.92 14.23 12.02
N THR A 253 -2.41 14.93 11.01
CA THR A 253 -3.53 14.48 10.16
C THR A 253 -3.19 13.29 9.27
N LYS A 254 -1.90 12.99 9.08
CA LYS A 254 -1.41 11.82 8.34
C LYS A 254 -1.02 10.65 9.25
N SER A 255 -1.03 10.87 10.58
CA SER A 255 -0.66 9.82 11.53
C SER A 255 -1.69 8.67 11.51
N TYR A 256 -1.23 7.45 11.67
CA TYR A 256 -2.10 6.28 11.66
C TYR A 256 -3.11 6.27 12.81
N SER A 257 -2.76 6.78 13.97
CA SER A 257 -3.71 6.96 15.08
C SER A 257 -4.81 7.97 14.77
N TYR A 258 -4.52 9.02 14.02
CA TYR A 258 -5.54 9.99 13.59
C TYR A 258 -6.46 9.38 12.51
N LEU A 259 -5.90 8.65 11.55
CA LEU A 259 -6.67 7.93 10.53
C LEU A 259 -7.56 6.85 11.17
N LEU A 260 -7.02 6.09 12.13
CA LEU A 260 -7.78 5.10 12.89
C LEU A 260 -8.98 5.75 13.62
N LYS A 261 -8.73 6.87 14.29
CA LYS A 261 -9.79 7.62 14.96
C LYS A 261 -10.83 8.12 13.96
N GLY A 262 -10.43 8.61 12.81
CA GLY A 262 -11.33 9.02 11.73
C GLY A 262 -12.22 7.86 11.25
N LEU A 263 -11.64 6.69 11.05
CA LEU A 263 -12.38 5.48 10.68
C LEU A 263 -13.45 5.12 11.72
N GLN A 264 -13.09 5.20 13.00
CA GLN A 264 -13.98 4.82 14.12
C GLN A 264 -15.10 5.86 14.37
N ASP A 265 -14.78 7.14 14.29
CA ASP A 265 -15.71 8.22 14.64
C ASP A 265 -16.67 8.59 13.49
N VAL A 266 -16.18 8.59 12.26
CA VAL A 266 -16.90 9.12 11.08
C VAL A 266 -17.14 8.04 10.02
N GLY A 267 -16.28 7.03 9.98
CA GLY A 267 -16.19 6.08 8.89
C GLY A 267 -15.26 6.58 7.79
N MET A 268 -15.05 5.74 6.80
CA MET A 268 -14.29 6.05 5.58
C MET A 268 -15.04 5.52 4.37
N THR A 269 -14.83 6.17 3.24
CA THR A 269 -15.36 5.77 1.93
C THR A 269 -14.21 5.45 0.99
N PHE A 270 -14.54 4.97 -0.19
CA PHE A 270 -13.59 4.57 -1.20
C PHE A 270 -13.93 5.28 -2.51
N ASP A 271 -12.98 5.98 -3.09
CA ASP A 271 -13.17 6.82 -4.27
C ASP A 271 -12.50 6.27 -5.53
N GLY A 272 -11.77 5.14 -5.44
CA GLY A 272 -11.13 4.53 -6.59
C GLY A 272 -10.39 3.24 -6.26
N ALA A 273 -9.77 2.67 -7.27
CA ALA A 273 -8.98 1.44 -7.12
C ALA A 273 -7.88 1.33 -8.17
N TYR A 274 -6.91 0.47 -7.89
CA TYR A 274 -6.04 -0.12 -8.88
C TYR A 274 -6.56 -1.51 -9.25
N VAL A 275 -6.59 -1.76 -10.54
CA VAL A 275 -7.08 -3.02 -11.09
C VAL A 275 -6.13 -3.58 -12.14
N THR A 276 -6.05 -4.90 -12.21
CA THR A 276 -5.52 -5.61 -13.38
C THR A 276 -6.67 -6.27 -14.10
N ALA A 277 -6.84 -5.98 -15.39
CA ALA A 277 -8.00 -6.42 -16.13
C ALA A 277 -7.73 -6.67 -17.62
N SER A 278 -8.56 -7.48 -18.26
CA SER A 278 -8.62 -7.49 -19.72
C SER A 278 -9.23 -6.18 -20.24
N PRO A 279 -8.88 -5.73 -21.46
CA PRO A 279 -9.51 -4.54 -22.06
C PRO A 279 -11.04 -4.63 -22.10
N ALA A 280 -11.58 -5.82 -22.38
CA ALA A 280 -13.01 -6.07 -22.41
C ALA A 280 -13.67 -5.91 -21.03
N ALA A 281 -13.01 -6.36 -19.97
CA ALA A 281 -13.51 -6.21 -18.61
C ALA A 281 -13.53 -4.73 -18.18
N LEU A 282 -12.48 -3.96 -18.50
CA LEU A 282 -12.46 -2.51 -18.26
C LEU A 282 -13.56 -1.78 -19.05
N LEU A 283 -13.80 -2.14 -20.30
CA LEU A 283 -14.89 -1.58 -21.09
C LEU A 283 -16.26 -1.87 -20.45
N ARG A 284 -16.51 -3.11 -20.01
CA ARG A 284 -17.75 -3.45 -19.27
C ARG A 284 -17.91 -2.60 -18.01
N LEU A 285 -16.80 -2.40 -17.25
CA LEU A 285 -16.83 -1.60 -16.04
C LEU A 285 -17.15 -0.12 -16.35
N ILE A 286 -16.58 0.44 -17.42
CA ILE A 286 -16.91 1.80 -17.88
C ILE A 286 -18.39 1.87 -18.32
N ASP A 287 -18.86 0.89 -19.06
CA ASP A 287 -20.23 0.86 -19.60
C ASP A 287 -21.30 0.68 -18.53
N SER A 288 -20.93 0.11 -17.37
CA SER A 288 -21.83 -0.01 -16.23
C SER A 288 -22.14 1.33 -15.55
N GLY A 289 -21.33 2.36 -15.80
CA GLY A 289 -21.44 3.66 -15.11
C GLY A 289 -20.88 3.68 -13.69
N LEU A 290 -20.25 2.60 -13.22
CA LEU A 290 -19.64 2.52 -11.89
C LEU A 290 -18.37 3.37 -11.76
N VAL A 291 -17.76 3.70 -12.89
CA VAL A 291 -16.52 4.49 -12.92
C VAL A 291 -16.67 5.73 -13.78
N GLU A 292 -16.17 6.85 -13.31
CA GLU A 292 -16.13 8.12 -14.02
C GLU A 292 -14.77 8.42 -14.66
N GLY A 293 -13.72 7.69 -14.25
CA GLY A 293 -12.37 7.88 -14.75
C GLY A 293 -11.56 6.59 -14.81
N VAL A 294 -10.71 6.48 -15.85
CA VAL A 294 -9.78 5.37 -16.04
C VAL A 294 -8.43 5.93 -16.47
N GLY A 295 -7.38 5.66 -15.68
CA GLY A 295 -6.00 5.95 -16.00
C GLY A 295 -5.26 4.67 -16.37
N LEU A 296 -4.91 4.52 -17.64
CA LEU A 296 -4.09 3.38 -18.08
C LEU A 296 -2.64 3.59 -17.62
N LYS A 297 -2.09 2.63 -16.92
CA LYS A 297 -0.75 2.69 -16.35
C LYS A 297 0.24 1.82 -17.12
N ASP A 298 -0.18 0.62 -17.47
CA ASP A 298 0.65 -0.35 -18.17
C ASP A 298 -0.20 -1.38 -18.90
N ALA A 299 0.36 -2.03 -19.91
CA ALA A 299 -0.29 -3.08 -20.67
C ALA A 299 0.73 -4.18 -21.00
N ASP A 300 0.53 -5.35 -20.44
CA ASP A 300 1.37 -6.53 -20.66
C ASP A 300 0.62 -7.61 -21.44
N PHE A 301 1.34 -8.35 -22.25
CA PHE A 301 0.81 -9.55 -22.87
C PHE A 301 0.81 -10.69 -21.85
N ASP A 302 -0.35 -11.29 -21.63
CA ASP A 302 -0.46 -12.52 -20.87
C ASP A 302 0.18 -13.65 -21.71
N LEU A 303 1.37 -14.09 -21.31
CA LEU A 303 2.11 -15.18 -21.92
C LEU A 303 1.84 -16.54 -21.24
N SER A 304 0.80 -16.65 -20.41
CA SER A 304 0.43 -17.88 -19.70
C SER A 304 -0.14 -18.96 -20.62
#